data_f2f8389ecabde86133396b6bf668c1c5
#
_entry.id   f2f8389ecabde86133396b6bf668c1c5
#
_cell.length_a   1.000
_cell.length_b   1.000
_cell.length_c   1.000
_cell.angle_alpha   90.00
_cell.angle_beta   90.00
_cell.angle_gamma   90.00
#
_symmetry.space_group_name_H-M   'P 1'
#
loop_
_entity.id
_entity.type
_entity.pdbx_description
1 polymer ?
#
loop_
_entity_poly.entity_id
_entity_poly.type
_entity_poly.pdbx_seq_one_letter_code
_entity_poly.pdbx_strand_id
1 'polypeptide(L)'
;LVEVYGEFGSGKTQIGHQLAVNCTMPLEQGGLDGDVFYIDTEDTFRPERITQMARGHGLDPEAVLERIHVARAYNSAHQMLLAEEIKRMSRGVNVKMIIVDSLTSHFRAEFVGRGMLANRQQKLNRHLKDLKQLADVNNALVLVTNQVMSKPDALWGDPTKPIGGHVLAHASTFRLYLRKAKGGRRIARLVDSPNLPDGECVYQVCEDGLR
;
A
#
# COMPACT_ATOMS: atom_id res chain seq x y z
N LEU A 1 2.99 8.03 -6.41
CA LEU A 1 2.13 7.02 -5.80
C LEU A 1 2.43 5.66 -6.41
N VAL A 2 2.54 4.63 -5.56
CA VAL A 2 2.78 3.23 -5.94
C VAL A 2 1.55 2.39 -5.61
N GLU A 3 1.02 1.65 -6.58
CA GLU A 3 -0.03 0.65 -6.38
C GLU A 3 0.59 -0.74 -6.29
N VAL A 4 0.28 -1.47 -5.22
CA VAL A 4 0.60 -2.91 -5.08
C VAL A 4 -0.71 -3.69 -5.06
N TYR A 5 -0.94 -4.53 -6.06
CA TYR A 5 -2.20 -5.25 -6.19
C TYR A 5 -1.99 -6.76 -6.43
N GLY A 6 -3.00 -7.53 -6.08
CA GLY A 6 -2.95 -8.98 -6.23
C GLY A 6 -4.03 -9.69 -5.42
N GLU A 7 -4.11 -10.99 -5.55
CA GLU A 7 -5.06 -11.84 -4.84
C GLU A 7 -4.88 -11.80 -3.33
N PHE A 8 -5.88 -12.31 -2.62
CA PHE A 8 -5.78 -12.52 -1.18
C PHE A 8 -4.59 -13.45 -0.85
N GLY A 9 -3.78 -13.02 0.14
CA GLY A 9 -2.58 -13.77 0.56
C GLY A 9 -1.39 -13.67 -0.40
N SER A 10 -1.41 -12.79 -1.41
CA SER A 10 -0.27 -12.55 -2.31
C SER A 10 0.88 -11.77 -1.65
N GLY A 11 0.70 -11.22 -0.45
CA GLY A 11 1.75 -10.55 0.32
C GLY A 11 1.70 -9.02 0.31
N LYS A 12 0.61 -8.40 -0.16
CA LYS A 12 0.45 -6.93 -0.20
C LYS A 12 0.74 -6.25 1.15
N THR A 13 0.04 -6.67 2.19
CA THR A 13 0.24 -6.19 3.57
C THR A 13 1.67 -6.43 4.06
N GLN A 14 2.28 -7.59 3.70
CA GLN A 14 3.65 -7.89 4.09
C GLN A 14 4.66 -6.94 3.43
N ILE A 15 4.45 -6.54 2.18
CA ILE A 15 5.24 -5.50 1.52
C ILE A 15 5.04 -4.16 2.24
N GLY A 16 3.80 -3.80 2.58
CA GLY A 16 3.52 -2.59 3.34
C GLY A 16 4.27 -2.54 4.68
N HIS A 17 4.21 -3.62 5.46
CA HIS A 17 4.94 -3.73 6.74
C HIS A 17 6.46 -3.66 6.53
N GLN A 18 7.02 -4.39 5.55
CA GLN A 18 8.45 -4.34 5.27
C GLN A 18 8.92 -2.95 4.88
N LEU A 19 8.19 -2.28 4.00
CA LEU A 19 8.54 -0.93 3.58
C LEU A 19 8.37 0.10 4.71
N ALA A 20 7.41 -0.11 5.61
CA ALA A 20 7.28 0.71 6.81
C ALA A 20 8.54 0.61 7.69
N VAL A 21 9.03 -0.60 7.95
CA VAL A 21 10.30 -0.82 8.68
C VAL A 21 11.46 -0.19 7.93
N ASN A 22 11.60 -0.46 6.64
CA ASN A 22 12.70 0.07 5.83
C ASN A 22 12.71 1.61 5.80
N CYS A 23 11.53 2.25 5.84
CA CYS A 23 11.40 3.69 5.86
C CYS A 23 12.03 4.30 7.13
N THR A 24 11.91 3.63 8.28
CA THR A 24 12.47 4.10 9.55
C THR A 24 13.98 3.88 9.69
N MET A 25 14.57 3.03 8.85
CA MET A 25 16.01 2.74 8.87
C MET A 25 16.84 4.00 8.58
N PRO A 26 18.03 4.11 9.17
CA PRO A 26 18.99 5.16 8.83
C PRO A 26 19.35 5.19 7.34
N LEU A 27 19.69 6.35 6.83
CA LEU A 27 20.09 6.54 5.42
C LEU A 27 21.30 5.66 5.05
N GLU A 28 22.26 5.51 5.95
CA GLU A 28 23.47 4.70 5.75
C GLU A 28 23.17 3.20 5.61
N GLN A 29 22.00 2.77 6.10
CA GLN A 29 21.51 1.40 5.98
C GLN A 29 20.52 1.23 4.82
N GLY A 30 20.39 2.24 3.95
CA GLY A 30 19.47 2.20 2.80
C GLY A 30 18.03 2.55 3.15
N GLY A 31 17.76 3.08 4.35
CA GLY A 31 16.47 3.58 4.76
C GLY A 31 16.21 5.01 4.32
N LEU A 32 15.13 5.61 4.83
CA LEU A 32 14.75 7.00 4.56
C LEU A 32 14.86 7.88 5.81
N ASP A 33 15.24 7.31 6.93
CA ASP A 33 15.23 7.95 8.25
C ASP A 33 13.96 8.77 8.50
N GLY A 34 12.82 8.19 8.13
CA GLY A 34 11.53 8.85 8.09
C GLY A 34 10.44 8.16 8.89
N ASP A 35 9.40 8.90 9.17
CA ASP A 35 8.19 8.41 9.81
C ASP A 35 7.19 7.91 8.78
N VAL A 36 6.35 6.97 9.20
CA VAL A 36 5.34 6.32 8.38
C VAL A 36 3.96 6.61 8.95
N PHE A 37 3.03 7.04 8.10
CA PHE A 37 1.59 7.00 8.42
C PHE A 37 0.95 5.79 7.75
N TYR A 38 0.29 4.94 8.54
CA TYR A 38 -0.34 3.72 8.08
C TYR A 38 -1.86 3.79 8.31
N ILE A 39 -2.63 3.88 7.22
CA ILE A 39 -4.08 3.79 7.25
C ILE A 39 -4.48 2.33 7.01
N ASP A 40 -4.96 1.67 8.05
CA ASP A 40 -5.44 0.29 8.02
C ASP A 40 -6.96 0.26 7.83
N THR A 41 -7.45 -0.33 6.74
CA THR A 41 -8.88 -0.44 6.42
C THR A 41 -9.44 -1.85 6.64
N GLU A 42 -8.57 -2.84 6.81
CA GLU A 42 -8.96 -4.26 6.89
C GLU A 42 -8.64 -4.90 8.26
N ASP A 43 -8.14 -4.12 9.23
CA ASP A 43 -7.72 -4.64 10.54
C ASP A 43 -6.59 -5.66 10.43
N THR A 44 -5.62 -5.37 9.58
CA THR A 44 -4.53 -6.31 9.25
C THR A 44 -3.16 -5.87 9.73
N PHE A 45 -3.03 -4.66 10.26
CA PHE A 45 -1.77 -4.20 10.86
C PHE A 45 -1.45 -5.04 12.12
N ARG A 46 -0.20 -5.49 12.22
CA ARG A 46 0.27 -6.31 13.35
C ARG A 46 1.60 -5.77 13.85
N PRO A 47 1.63 -5.13 15.04
CA PRO A 47 2.87 -4.65 15.66
C PRO A 47 3.91 -5.76 15.86
N GLU A 48 3.45 -6.99 16.15
CA GLU A 48 4.32 -8.15 16.29
C GLU A 48 5.08 -8.46 15.00
N ARG A 49 4.43 -8.22 13.85
CA ARG A 49 5.07 -8.41 12.56
C ARG A 49 6.13 -7.34 12.27
N ILE A 50 5.86 -6.10 12.64
CA ILE A 50 6.86 -5.01 12.59
C ILE A 50 8.06 -5.36 13.46
N THR A 51 7.81 -5.84 14.69
CA THR A 51 8.85 -6.28 15.63
C THR A 51 9.74 -7.38 15.03
N GLN A 52 9.16 -8.40 14.39
CA GLN A 52 9.91 -9.47 13.73
C GLN A 52 10.81 -8.91 12.63
N MET A 53 10.26 -8.07 11.76
CA MET A 53 11.01 -7.47 10.65
C MET A 53 12.11 -6.52 11.15
N ALA A 54 11.84 -5.71 12.16
CA ALA A 54 12.84 -4.83 12.76
C ALA A 54 14.03 -5.63 13.32
N ARG A 55 13.76 -6.69 14.08
CA ARG A 55 14.81 -7.61 14.59
C ARG A 55 15.60 -8.26 13.44
N GLY A 56 14.92 -8.66 12.36
CA GLY A 56 15.57 -9.22 11.18
C GLY A 56 16.57 -8.28 10.51
N HIS A 57 16.37 -6.97 10.67
CA HIS A 57 17.28 -5.91 10.21
C HIS A 57 18.26 -5.41 11.30
N GLY A 58 18.25 -6.01 12.50
CA GLY A 58 19.09 -5.57 13.61
C GLY A 58 18.69 -4.22 14.21
N LEU A 59 17.44 -3.80 14.01
CA LEU A 59 16.91 -2.56 14.55
C LEU A 59 16.25 -2.78 15.91
N ASP A 60 16.18 -1.73 16.72
CA ASP A 60 15.36 -1.70 17.92
C ASP A 60 13.86 -1.64 17.54
N PRO A 61 13.06 -2.68 17.88
CA PRO A 61 11.64 -2.72 17.50
C PRO A 61 10.81 -1.59 18.11
N GLU A 62 11.13 -1.14 19.33
CA GLU A 62 10.38 -0.07 20.00
C GLU A 62 10.60 1.24 19.26
N ALA A 63 11.85 1.58 18.95
CA ALA A 63 12.19 2.76 18.18
C ALA A 63 11.55 2.76 16.76
N VAL A 64 11.46 1.58 16.12
CA VAL A 64 10.76 1.44 14.83
C VAL A 64 9.26 1.66 14.98
N LEU A 65 8.63 1.06 16.00
CA LEU A 65 7.19 1.18 16.23
C LEU A 65 6.77 2.62 16.58
N GLU A 66 7.57 3.36 17.33
CA GLU A 66 7.31 4.77 17.67
C GLU A 66 7.23 5.67 16.42
N ARG A 67 7.88 5.29 15.34
CA ARG A 67 7.90 6.01 14.06
C ARG A 67 6.84 5.57 13.06
N ILE A 68 6.02 4.57 13.40
CA ILE A 68 4.93 4.08 12.56
C ILE A 68 3.59 4.47 13.18
N HIS A 69 2.99 5.55 12.68
CA HIS A 69 1.73 6.10 13.16
C HIS A 69 0.56 5.38 12.48
N VAL A 70 -0.14 4.54 13.22
CA VAL A 70 -1.21 3.70 12.67
C VAL A 70 -2.58 4.26 13.02
N ALA A 71 -3.46 4.33 12.03
CA ALA A 71 -4.85 4.69 12.22
C ALA A 71 -5.77 3.71 11.49
N ARG A 72 -6.75 3.15 12.19
CA ARG A 72 -7.77 2.31 11.59
C ARG A 72 -8.88 3.15 10.97
N ALA A 73 -9.17 2.92 9.70
CA ALA A 73 -10.32 3.50 9.02
C ALA A 73 -11.54 2.56 9.11
N TYR A 74 -12.69 3.08 9.50
CA TYR A 74 -13.91 2.29 9.68
C TYR A 74 -14.87 2.37 8.47
N ASN A 75 -14.70 3.36 7.62
CA ASN A 75 -15.48 3.57 6.41
C ASN A 75 -14.74 4.51 5.45
N SER A 76 -15.27 4.69 4.24
CA SER A 76 -14.62 5.51 3.22
C SER A 76 -14.50 6.99 3.61
N ALA A 77 -15.50 7.53 4.31
CA ALA A 77 -15.46 8.92 4.79
C ALA A 77 -14.37 9.11 5.85
N HIS A 78 -14.25 8.15 6.80
CA HIS A 78 -13.19 8.16 7.81
C HIS A 78 -11.81 7.99 7.18
N GLN A 79 -11.68 7.10 6.19
CA GLN A 79 -10.42 6.94 5.43
C GLN A 79 -9.97 8.25 4.77
N MET A 80 -10.89 9.00 4.17
CA MET A 80 -10.60 10.31 3.57
C MET A 80 -10.24 11.35 4.65
N LEU A 81 -10.95 11.36 5.78
CA LEU A 81 -10.66 12.24 6.91
C LEU A 81 -9.25 11.99 7.48
N LEU A 82 -8.82 10.73 7.60
CA LEU A 82 -7.48 10.40 8.06
C LEU A 82 -6.38 10.99 7.16
N ALA A 83 -6.60 11.08 5.85
CA ALA A 83 -5.66 11.76 4.95
C ALA A 83 -5.58 13.28 5.26
N GLU A 84 -6.70 13.92 5.59
CA GLU A 84 -6.70 15.33 6.02
C GLU A 84 -6.00 15.51 7.37
N GLU A 85 -6.18 14.57 8.32
CA GLU A 85 -5.50 14.57 9.60
C GLU A 85 -3.97 14.39 9.44
N ILE A 86 -3.52 13.49 8.57
CA ILE A 86 -2.10 13.32 8.24
C ILE A 86 -1.51 14.65 7.75
N LYS A 87 -2.21 15.39 6.90
CA LYS A 87 -1.77 16.71 6.43
C LYS A 87 -1.53 17.71 7.57
N ARG A 88 -2.31 17.60 8.65
CA ARG A 88 -2.15 18.43 9.85
C ARG A 88 -0.99 17.94 10.72
N MET A 89 -0.92 16.62 10.93
CA MET A 89 0.07 16.00 11.81
C MET A 89 1.49 16.00 11.20
N SER A 90 1.60 15.96 9.87
CA SER A 90 2.90 15.96 9.18
C SER A 90 3.71 17.25 9.37
N ARG A 91 3.09 18.32 9.91
CA ARG A 91 3.80 19.53 10.26
C ARG A 91 4.68 19.29 11.50
N GLY A 92 5.96 19.12 11.29
CA GLY A 92 6.94 18.88 12.38
C GLY A 92 7.33 17.42 12.56
N VAL A 93 6.84 16.52 11.70
CA VAL A 93 7.22 15.11 11.63
C VAL A 93 7.92 14.86 10.30
N ASN A 94 9.02 14.11 10.29
CA ASN A 94 9.75 13.77 9.06
C ASN A 94 9.07 12.63 8.30
N VAL A 95 7.87 12.89 7.77
CA VAL A 95 7.09 11.89 7.04
C VAL A 95 7.78 11.54 5.72
N LYS A 96 8.08 10.26 5.50
CA LYS A 96 8.67 9.74 4.26
C LYS A 96 7.80 8.70 3.58
N MET A 97 6.82 8.14 4.29
CA MET A 97 5.92 7.17 3.70
C MET A 97 4.49 7.27 4.26
N ILE A 98 3.52 7.11 3.38
CA ILE A 98 2.10 6.97 3.72
C ILE A 98 1.61 5.67 3.08
N ILE A 99 1.06 4.77 3.88
CA ILE A 99 0.55 3.48 3.45
C ILE A 99 -0.98 3.45 3.64
N VAL A 100 -1.70 3.00 2.64
CA VAL A 100 -3.15 2.75 2.72
C VAL A 100 -3.42 1.29 2.36
N ASP A 101 -3.73 0.48 3.35
CA ASP A 101 -3.96 -0.95 3.20
C ASP A 101 -5.37 -1.35 3.69
N SER A 102 -6.30 -1.55 2.78
CA SER A 102 -6.28 -1.36 1.34
C SER A 102 -7.06 -0.10 0.92
N LEU A 103 -6.65 0.48 -0.21
CA LEU A 103 -7.26 1.72 -0.69
C LEU A 103 -8.75 1.58 -1.02
N THR A 104 -9.17 0.45 -1.62
CA THR A 104 -10.48 0.30 -2.26
C THR A 104 -11.51 -0.45 -1.44
N SER A 105 -11.15 -1.03 -0.31
CA SER A 105 -12.00 -1.90 0.51
C SER A 105 -13.32 -1.22 0.90
N HIS A 106 -13.26 -0.10 1.61
CA HIS A 106 -14.46 0.63 2.04
C HIS A 106 -15.26 1.21 0.88
N PHE A 107 -14.60 1.78 -0.12
CA PHE A 107 -15.29 2.32 -1.30
C PHE A 107 -16.08 1.24 -2.04
N ARG A 108 -15.59 0.00 -2.06
CA ARG A 108 -16.28 -1.11 -2.69
C ARG A 108 -17.46 -1.60 -1.84
N ALA A 109 -17.30 -1.64 -0.54
CA ALA A 109 -18.34 -2.11 0.38
C ALA A 109 -19.53 -1.15 0.46
N GLU A 110 -19.28 0.17 0.41
CA GLU A 110 -20.32 1.19 0.58
C GLU A 110 -21.01 1.58 -0.73
N PHE A 111 -20.28 1.59 -1.85
CA PHE A 111 -20.82 2.01 -3.15
C PHE A 111 -21.07 0.81 -4.05
N VAL A 112 -22.15 0.06 -3.77
CA VAL A 112 -22.52 -1.18 -4.46
C VAL A 112 -23.46 -0.89 -5.63
N GLY A 113 -23.32 -1.68 -6.69
CA GLY A 113 -24.17 -1.62 -7.88
C GLY A 113 -23.73 -0.58 -8.93
N ARG A 114 -24.26 -0.75 -10.14
CA ARG A 114 -23.87 0.08 -11.31
C ARG A 114 -24.23 1.55 -11.14
N GLY A 115 -25.36 1.86 -10.49
CA GLY A 115 -25.80 3.24 -10.25
C GLY A 115 -24.89 4.05 -9.33
N MET A 116 -24.11 3.38 -8.45
CA MET A 116 -23.19 4.04 -7.54
C MET A 116 -21.77 4.15 -8.06
N LEU A 117 -21.50 3.60 -9.25
CA LEU A 117 -20.13 3.55 -9.80
C LEU A 117 -19.53 4.95 -9.98
N ALA A 118 -20.28 5.89 -10.55
CA ALA A 118 -19.79 7.26 -10.76
C ALA A 118 -19.42 7.94 -9.45
N ASN A 119 -20.27 7.85 -8.42
CA ASN A 119 -20.03 8.42 -7.10
C ASN A 119 -18.80 7.80 -6.43
N ARG A 120 -18.68 6.45 -6.49
CA ARG A 120 -17.50 5.75 -5.99
C ARG A 120 -16.23 6.26 -6.65
N GLN A 121 -16.20 6.36 -7.97
CA GLN A 121 -15.05 6.83 -8.73
C GLN A 121 -14.69 8.28 -8.42
N GLN A 122 -15.69 9.15 -8.27
CA GLN A 122 -15.46 10.55 -7.90
C GLN A 122 -14.82 10.69 -6.52
N LYS A 123 -15.34 9.98 -5.51
CA LYS A 123 -14.77 9.99 -4.15
C LYS A 123 -13.36 9.40 -4.12
N LEU A 124 -13.16 8.27 -4.81
CA LEU A 124 -11.84 7.65 -4.89
C LEU A 124 -10.83 8.58 -5.57
N ASN A 125 -11.22 9.26 -6.64
CA ASN A 125 -10.35 10.21 -7.33
C ASN A 125 -9.98 11.41 -6.43
N ARG A 126 -10.95 11.94 -5.66
CA ARG A 126 -10.68 12.98 -4.67
C ARG A 126 -9.65 12.49 -3.63
N HIS A 127 -9.87 11.32 -3.04
CA HIS A 127 -8.97 10.74 -2.05
C HIS A 127 -7.56 10.53 -2.61
N LEU A 128 -7.43 10.01 -3.83
CA LEU A 128 -6.15 9.85 -4.51
C LEU A 128 -5.43 11.20 -4.75
N LYS A 129 -6.18 12.25 -5.08
CA LYS A 129 -5.63 13.60 -5.23
C LYS A 129 -5.08 14.12 -3.89
N ASP A 130 -5.81 13.90 -2.79
CA ASP A 130 -5.40 14.32 -1.46
C ASP A 130 -4.12 13.55 -1.03
N LEU A 131 -4.05 12.24 -1.27
CA LEU A 131 -2.87 11.42 -1.01
C LEU A 131 -1.64 11.86 -1.84
N LYS A 132 -1.83 12.19 -3.13
CA LYS A 132 -0.75 12.73 -3.97
C LYS A 132 -0.24 14.06 -3.45
N GLN A 133 -1.15 14.96 -3.06
CA GLN A 133 -0.76 16.23 -2.47
C GLN A 133 0.07 16.05 -1.17
N LEU A 134 -0.29 15.05 -0.35
CA LEU A 134 0.50 14.70 0.83
C LEU A 134 1.90 14.20 0.46
N ALA A 135 2.01 13.36 -0.59
CA ALA A 135 3.29 12.90 -1.11
C ALA A 135 4.19 14.06 -1.52
N ASP A 136 3.63 14.98 -2.31
CA ASP A 136 4.37 16.13 -2.87
C ASP A 136 4.84 17.09 -1.77
N VAL A 137 3.94 17.44 -0.84
CA VAL A 137 4.26 18.41 0.24
C VAL A 137 5.32 17.88 1.20
N ASN A 138 5.31 16.57 1.48
CA ASN A 138 6.23 15.95 2.44
C ASN A 138 7.47 15.32 1.76
N ASN A 139 7.58 15.35 0.44
CA ASN A 139 8.55 14.56 -0.31
C ASN A 139 8.54 13.10 0.15
N ALA A 140 7.34 12.51 0.19
CA ALA A 140 7.06 11.19 0.73
C ALA A 140 6.53 10.23 -0.35
N LEU A 141 6.75 8.93 -0.14
CA LEU A 141 6.12 7.89 -0.94
C LEU A 141 4.70 7.62 -0.43
N VAL A 142 3.72 7.54 -1.34
CA VAL A 142 2.41 6.94 -1.04
C VAL A 142 2.36 5.56 -1.63
N LEU A 143 2.17 4.54 -0.77
CA LEU A 143 1.93 3.16 -1.12
C LEU A 143 0.46 2.82 -0.88
N VAL A 144 -0.22 2.31 -1.90
CA VAL A 144 -1.58 1.81 -1.74
C VAL A 144 -1.66 0.35 -2.11
N THR A 145 -2.30 -0.45 -1.27
CA THR A 145 -2.61 -1.84 -1.63
C THR A 145 -4.00 -1.93 -2.24
N ASN A 146 -4.17 -2.89 -3.14
CA ASN A 146 -5.42 -3.09 -3.85
C ASN A 146 -5.68 -4.58 -4.12
N GLN A 147 -6.95 -4.96 -4.17
CA GLN A 147 -7.37 -6.31 -4.50
C GLN A 147 -7.63 -6.45 -6.00
N VAL A 148 -7.70 -7.67 -6.48
CA VAL A 148 -8.10 -8.03 -7.84
C VAL A 148 -9.49 -8.64 -7.85
N MET A 149 -10.16 -8.53 -9.00
CA MET A 149 -11.38 -9.27 -9.32
C MET A 149 -11.09 -10.26 -10.43
N SER A 150 -11.59 -11.47 -10.29
CA SER A 150 -11.60 -12.44 -11.37
C SER A 150 -12.61 -12.01 -12.44
N LYS A 151 -12.22 -12.08 -13.70
CA LYS A 151 -13.13 -12.02 -14.84
C LYS A 151 -13.25 -13.43 -15.42
N PRO A 152 -14.32 -14.18 -15.09
CA PRO A 152 -14.49 -15.56 -15.55
C PRO A 152 -14.61 -15.67 -17.08
N ASP A 153 -14.98 -14.58 -17.75
CA ASP A 153 -15.18 -14.53 -19.20
C ASP A 153 -13.91 -14.20 -20.00
N ALA A 154 -12.75 -14.08 -19.34
CA ALA A 154 -11.50 -13.85 -20.05
C ALA A 154 -11.00 -15.16 -20.70
N LEU A 155 -11.26 -15.32 -21.98
CA LEU A 155 -10.83 -16.48 -22.78
C LEU A 155 -9.32 -16.52 -23.03
N TRP A 156 -8.63 -15.39 -22.91
CA TRP A 156 -7.19 -15.23 -23.14
C TRP A 156 -6.59 -14.20 -22.18
N GLY A 157 -5.35 -14.45 -21.69
CA GLY A 157 -4.61 -13.57 -20.82
C GLY A 157 -4.88 -13.77 -19.32
N ASP A 158 -4.37 -12.86 -18.48
CA ASP A 158 -4.58 -12.90 -17.03
C ASP A 158 -6.04 -12.49 -16.72
N PRO A 159 -6.87 -13.37 -16.14
CA PRO A 159 -8.26 -13.09 -15.83
C PRO A 159 -8.42 -12.11 -14.68
N THR A 160 -7.34 -11.69 -14.01
CA THR A 160 -7.38 -10.82 -12.85
C THR A 160 -7.24 -9.35 -13.25
N LYS A 161 -8.16 -8.51 -12.77
CA LYS A 161 -8.07 -7.05 -12.94
C LYS A 161 -8.07 -6.36 -11.58
N PRO A 162 -7.21 -5.34 -11.38
CA PRO A 162 -7.24 -4.56 -10.16
C PRO A 162 -8.56 -3.82 -10.01
N ILE A 163 -9.03 -3.71 -8.78
CA ILE A 163 -10.21 -2.94 -8.41
C ILE A 163 -9.90 -1.45 -8.53
N GLY A 164 -10.90 -0.60 -8.75
CA GLY A 164 -10.69 0.86 -8.90
C GLY A 164 -10.61 1.33 -10.36
N GLY A 165 -10.39 0.40 -11.31
CA GLY A 165 -10.42 0.69 -12.74
C GLY A 165 -9.38 1.73 -13.17
N HIS A 166 -9.73 2.51 -14.18
CA HIS A 166 -8.82 3.50 -14.78
C HIS A 166 -8.41 4.61 -13.82
N VAL A 167 -9.26 5.02 -12.87
CA VAL A 167 -8.94 6.10 -11.92
C VAL A 167 -7.69 5.80 -11.12
N LEU A 168 -7.60 4.61 -10.54
CA LEU A 168 -6.43 4.23 -9.76
C LEU A 168 -5.22 3.95 -10.68
N ALA A 169 -5.44 3.30 -11.83
CA ALA A 169 -4.37 3.04 -12.79
C ALA A 169 -3.67 4.32 -13.25
N HIS A 170 -4.44 5.34 -13.62
CA HIS A 170 -3.88 6.65 -14.03
C HIS A 170 -3.30 7.47 -12.86
N ALA A 171 -3.78 7.25 -11.64
CA ALA A 171 -3.24 7.92 -10.48
C ALA A 171 -1.89 7.36 -10.03
N SER A 172 -1.61 6.10 -10.35
CA SER A 172 -0.39 5.40 -9.93
C SER A 172 0.76 5.66 -10.88
N THR A 173 1.94 5.99 -10.34
CA THR A 173 3.18 6.18 -11.09
C THR A 173 3.86 4.84 -11.35
N PHE A 174 3.82 3.95 -10.34
CA PHE A 174 4.34 2.59 -10.42
C PHE A 174 3.26 1.62 -10.02
N ARG A 175 3.20 0.47 -10.69
CA ARG A 175 2.21 -0.57 -10.41
C ARG A 175 2.88 -1.93 -10.34
N LEU A 176 2.73 -2.58 -9.18
CA LEU A 176 3.29 -3.90 -8.89
C LEU A 176 2.15 -4.92 -8.77
N TYR A 177 2.21 -5.95 -9.59
CA TYR A 177 1.30 -7.09 -9.50
C TYR A 177 1.95 -8.22 -8.69
N LEU A 178 1.25 -8.68 -7.66
CA LEU A 178 1.70 -9.77 -6.80
C LEU A 178 0.87 -11.02 -7.05
N ARG A 179 1.55 -12.15 -7.21
CA ARG A 179 0.91 -13.46 -7.32
C ARG A 179 1.62 -14.52 -6.46
N LYS A 180 0.89 -15.53 -6.06
CA LYS A 180 1.45 -16.71 -5.38
C LYS A 180 2.20 -17.57 -6.38
N ALA A 181 3.27 -18.23 -5.92
CA ALA A 181 4.04 -19.21 -6.66
C ALA A 181 4.18 -20.51 -5.85
N LYS A 182 4.66 -21.56 -6.49
CA LYS A 182 4.89 -22.86 -5.82
C LYS A 182 5.91 -22.75 -4.69
N GLY A 183 5.77 -23.59 -3.67
CA GLY A 183 6.72 -23.67 -2.56
C GLY A 183 6.69 -22.47 -1.61
N GLY A 184 5.54 -21.83 -1.41
CA GLY A 184 5.38 -20.68 -0.51
C GLY A 184 5.98 -19.37 -1.03
N ARG A 185 6.60 -19.39 -2.21
CA ARG A 185 7.17 -18.22 -2.88
C ARG A 185 6.08 -17.30 -3.44
N ARG A 186 6.47 -16.10 -3.74
CA ARG A 186 5.63 -15.08 -4.38
C ARG A 186 6.40 -14.42 -5.51
N ILE A 187 5.69 -13.85 -6.45
CA ILE A 187 6.26 -13.12 -7.58
C ILE A 187 5.69 -11.71 -7.53
N ALA A 188 6.58 -10.73 -7.59
CA ALA A 188 6.25 -9.33 -7.80
C ALA A 188 6.66 -8.94 -9.21
N ARG A 189 5.69 -8.45 -10.00
CA ARG A 189 5.90 -7.99 -11.36
C ARG A 189 5.66 -6.50 -11.46
N LEU A 190 6.62 -5.76 -11.98
CA LEU A 190 6.44 -4.37 -12.37
C LEU A 190 5.61 -4.35 -13.66
N VAL A 191 4.41 -3.80 -13.59
CA VAL A 191 3.42 -3.82 -14.69
C VAL A 191 3.34 -2.47 -15.38
N ASP A 192 3.66 -1.41 -14.65
CA ASP A 192 3.64 -0.04 -15.15
C ASP A 192 4.68 0.81 -14.43
N SER A 193 5.44 1.56 -15.21
CA SER A 193 6.49 2.46 -14.73
C SER A 193 6.82 3.50 -15.79
N PRO A 194 7.09 4.76 -15.40
CA PRO A 194 7.47 5.81 -16.35
C PRO A 194 8.88 5.65 -16.94
N ASN A 195 9.76 4.89 -16.29
CA ASN A 195 11.19 4.87 -16.61
C ASN A 195 11.89 3.52 -16.45
N LEU A 196 11.21 2.52 -15.90
CA LEU A 196 11.79 1.18 -15.69
C LEU A 196 11.17 0.19 -16.68
N PRO A 197 11.95 -0.75 -17.22
CA PRO A 197 11.41 -1.82 -18.05
C PRO A 197 10.54 -2.77 -17.24
N ASP A 198 9.67 -3.50 -17.91
CA ASP A 198 8.94 -4.62 -17.32
C ASP A 198 9.92 -5.61 -16.68
N GLY A 199 9.60 -6.08 -15.50
CA GLY A 199 10.44 -7.04 -14.79
C GLY A 199 9.65 -7.75 -13.71
N GLU A 200 10.14 -8.90 -13.30
CA GLU A 200 9.59 -9.61 -12.16
C GLU A 200 10.71 -10.17 -11.26
N CYS A 201 10.41 -10.27 -9.98
CA CYS A 201 11.26 -10.94 -9.01
C CYS A 201 10.47 -11.94 -8.19
N VAL A 202 11.17 -12.97 -7.73
CA VAL A 202 10.63 -13.96 -6.79
C VAL A 202 11.06 -13.56 -5.39
N TYR A 203 10.12 -13.61 -4.45
CA TYR A 203 10.40 -13.35 -3.05
C TYR A 203 9.65 -14.33 -2.14
N GLN A 204 10.06 -14.39 -0.90
CA GLN A 204 9.47 -15.22 0.13
C GLN A 204 9.16 -14.39 1.38
N VAL A 205 8.06 -14.71 2.03
CA VAL A 205 7.72 -14.14 3.35
C VAL A 205 8.34 -15.06 4.41
N CYS A 206 9.34 -14.56 5.11
CA CYS A 206 10.06 -15.23 6.18
C CYS A 206 9.71 -14.59 7.53
N GLU A 207 10.12 -15.21 8.62
CA GLU A 207 9.89 -14.70 9.97
C GLU A 207 10.52 -13.31 10.14
N ASP A 208 11.71 -13.12 9.65
CA ASP A 208 12.52 -11.89 9.74
C ASP A 208 12.26 -10.87 8.62
N GLY A 209 11.25 -11.08 7.78
CA GLY A 209 10.87 -10.14 6.71
C GLY A 209 10.69 -10.78 5.34
N LEU A 210 10.92 -9.99 4.29
CA LEU A 210 10.87 -10.42 2.90
C LEU A 210 12.27 -10.71 2.38
N ARG A 211 12.42 -11.82 1.66
CA ARG A 211 13.69 -12.24 1.03
C ARG A 211 13.49 -12.69 -0.39
#